data_2b416237e6bf9ab769042e2b5407e27e
#
_entry.id   2b416237e6bf9ab769042e2b5407e27e
#
_cell.length_a   1.000
_cell.length_b   1.000
_cell.length_c   1.000
_cell.angle_alpha   90.00
_cell.angle_beta   90.00
_cell.angle_gamma   90.00
#
_symmetry.space_group_name_H-M   'P 1'
#
loop_
_entity.id
_entity.type
_entity.pdbx_description
1 polymer ?
#
loop_
_entity_poly.entity_id
_entity_poly.type
_entity_poly.pdbx_seq_one_letter_code
_entity_poly.pdbx_strand_id
1 'polypeptide(L)'
;MVFPDQFKNHILPDQIHILNVCFVSPELRREYGGCAGNIAYNLKLLGGNPLPMGTVGKDFQEYRQRLRTLDIPDHLVRELPELYTAQCTITTDQDNNQITAFHP
;
A
#
# COMPACT_ATOMS: atom_id res chain seq x y z
N MET A 1 4.33 5.89 -6.18
CA MET A 1 5.12 7.03 -6.75
C MET A 1 5.53 6.66 -8.16
N VAL A 2 5.54 7.63 -9.07
CA VAL A 2 5.99 7.41 -10.46
C VAL A 2 7.30 8.17 -10.65
N PHE A 3 8.36 7.42 -10.97
CA PHE A 3 9.66 7.97 -11.30
C PHE A 3 9.72 8.26 -12.80
N PRO A 4 10.03 9.49 -13.23
CA PRO A 4 9.88 9.93 -14.62
C PRO A 4 11.04 9.51 -15.54
N ASP A 5 11.79 8.46 -15.19
CA ASP A 5 12.90 7.90 -15.97
C ASP A 5 13.00 6.38 -15.72
N GLN A 6 14.06 5.75 -16.19
CA GLN A 6 14.36 4.33 -16.03
C GLN A 6 15.36 4.12 -14.90
N PHE A 7 15.12 3.17 -14.01
CA PHE A 7 16.05 2.87 -12.90
C PHE A 7 17.44 2.51 -13.37
N LYS A 8 17.58 1.79 -14.50
CA LYS A 8 18.87 1.41 -15.08
C LYS A 8 19.79 2.59 -15.41
N ASN A 9 19.24 3.79 -15.61
CA ASN A 9 20.01 5.00 -15.87
C ASN A 9 20.59 5.63 -14.60
N HIS A 10 20.12 5.20 -13.42
CA HIS A 10 20.47 5.77 -12.12
C HIS A 10 21.12 4.77 -11.16
N ILE A 11 20.97 3.47 -11.44
CA ILE A 11 21.56 2.39 -10.65
C ILE A 11 22.68 1.76 -11.47
N LEU A 12 23.93 1.89 -10.97
CA LEU A 12 25.11 1.29 -11.60
C LEU A 12 25.24 -0.16 -11.14
N PRO A 13 25.13 -1.16 -12.04
CA PRO A 13 25.16 -2.58 -11.67
C PRO A 13 26.44 -2.98 -10.91
N ASP A 14 27.58 -2.41 -11.30
CA ASP A 14 28.89 -2.71 -10.70
C ASP A 14 29.09 -2.10 -9.31
N GLN A 15 28.21 -1.21 -8.88
CA GLN A 15 28.28 -0.50 -7.60
C GLN A 15 27.07 -0.77 -6.71
N ILE A 16 26.30 -1.80 -6.99
CA ILE A 16 25.07 -2.13 -6.23
C ILE A 16 25.34 -2.42 -4.74
N HIS A 17 26.55 -2.81 -4.39
CA HIS A 17 26.98 -3.04 -3.01
C HIS A 17 27.21 -1.75 -2.20
N ILE A 18 27.24 -0.60 -2.85
CA ILE A 18 27.37 0.74 -2.23
C ILE A 18 26.26 1.65 -2.75
N LEU A 19 25.02 1.15 -2.74
CA LEU A 19 23.90 1.82 -3.35
C LEU A 19 23.47 3.02 -2.48
N ASN A 20 23.58 4.23 -3.05
CA ASN A 20 22.99 5.46 -2.52
C ASN A 20 22.28 6.16 -3.67
N VAL A 21 20.97 5.92 -3.80
CA VAL A 21 20.16 6.44 -4.91
C VAL A 21 19.01 7.26 -4.38
N CYS A 22 18.79 8.44 -4.98
CA CYS A 22 17.65 9.29 -4.71
C CYS A 22 16.81 9.43 -5.98
N PHE A 23 15.55 8.99 -5.91
CA PHE A 23 14.59 9.18 -6.99
C PHE A 23 13.66 10.33 -6.67
N VAL A 24 13.63 11.33 -7.55
CA VAL A 24 12.65 12.41 -7.47
C VAL A 24 11.39 11.98 -8.21
N SER A 25 10.32 11.73 -7.46
CA SER A 25 9.03 11.28 -7.99
C SER A 25 7.99 12.37 -7.77
N PRO A 26 7.63 13.15 -8.81
CA PRO A 26 6.70 14.27 -8.68
C PRO A 26 5.26 13.82 -8.38
N GLU A 27 4.92 12.58 -8.70
CA GLU A 27 3.59 12.03 -8.47
C GLU A 27 3.59 11.05 -7.30
N LEU A 28 2.74 11.34 -6.32
CA LEU A 28 2.44 10.44 -5.21
C LEU A 28 0.95 10.17 -5.17
N ARG A 29 0.56 8.89 -5.22
CA ARG A 29 -0.81 8.44 -4.96
C ARG A 29 -0.83 7.58 -3.70
N ARG A 30 -1.88 7.74 -2.91
CA ARG A 30 -2.19 6.83 -1.80
C ARG A 30 -3.43 6.04 -2.18
N GLU A 31 -3.33 4.74 -2.04
CA GLU A 31 -4.41 3.81 -2.39
C GLU A 31 -4.69 2.89 -1.20
N TYR A 32 -5.94 2.49 -1.09
CA TYR A 32 -6.33 1.48 -0.12
C TYR A 32 -5.93 0.11 -0.64
N GLY A 33 -5.29 -0.69 0.21
CA GLY A 33 -4.74 -1.99 -0.18
C GLY A 33 -4.90 -3.04 0.91
N GLY A 34 -4.05 -4.06 0.82
CA GLY A 34 -4.09 -5.23 1.68
C GLY A 34 -5.03 -6.32 1.16
N CYS A 35 -4.59 -7.58 1.25
CA CYS A 35 -5.33 -8.70 0.68
C CYS A 35 -6.76 -8.80 1.22
N ALA A 36 -6.94 -8.74 2.55
CA ALA A 36 -8.26 -8.83 3.17
C ALA A 36 -9.18 -7.68 2.74
N GLY A 37 -8.65 -6.46 2.70
CA GLY A 37 -9.40 -5.28 2.26
C GLY A 37 -9.84 -5.37 0.80
N ASN A 38 -8.94 -5.79 -0.08
CA ASN A 38 -9.23 -5.95 -1.51
C ASN A 38 -10.24 -7.08 -1.76
N ILE A 39 -10.14 -8.20 -1.06
CA ILE A 39 -11.11 -9.31 -1.14
C ILE A 39 -12.48 -8.85 -0.65
N ALA A 40 -12.54 -8.16 0.49
CA ALA A 40 -13.78 -7.64 1.05
C ALA A 40 -14.46 -6.65 0.09
N TYR A 41 -13.70 -5.74 -0.50
CA TYR A 41 -14.18 -4.80 -1.50
C TYR A 41 -14.78 -5.51 -2.72
N ASN A 42 -14.04 -6.45 -3.32
CA ASN A 42 -14.50 -7.18 -4.50
C ASN A 42 -15.74 -8.03 -4.20
N LEU A 43 -15.77 -8.71 -3.04
CA LEU A 43 -16.93 -9.50 -2.62
C LEU A 43 -18.16 -8.60 -2.43
N LYS A 44 -17.99 -7.40 -1.87
CA LYS A 44 -19.09 -6.43 -1.74
C LYS A 44 -19.62 -5.99 -3.10
N LEU A 45 -18.75 -5.70 -4.07
CA LEU A 45 -19.14 -5.36 -5.44
C LEU A 45 -19.94 -6.48 -6.14
N LEU A 46 -19.67 -7.72 -5.81
CA LEU A 46 -20.37 -8.90 -6.31
C LEU A 46 -21.67 -9.20 -5.56
N GLY A 47 -22.10 -8.33 -4.64
CA GLY A 47 -23.32 -8.49 -3.86
C GLY A 47 -23.17 -9.41 -2.64
N GLY A 48 -21.95 -9.80 -2.27
CA GLY A 48 -21.69 -10.59 -1.08
C GLY A 48 -21.65 -9.76 0.21
N ASN A 49 -21.51 -10.46 1.34
CA ASN A 49 -21.44 -9.87 2.67
C ASN A 49 -20.06 -10.16 3.30
N PRO A 50 -19.02 -9.39 2.95
CA PRO A 50 -17.69 -9.58 3.51
C PRO A 50 -17.64 -9.21 4.98
N LEU A 51 -16.82 -9.95 5.73
CA LEU A 51 -16.52 -9.66 7.13
C LEU A 51 -15.00 -9.72 7.32
N PRO A 52 -14.26 -8.64 7.02
CA PRO A 52 -12.82 -8.64 7.16
C PRO A 52 -12.40 -8.74 8.63
N MET A 53 -11.37 -9.54 8.87
CA MET A 53 -10.77 -9.74 10.18
C MET A 53 -9.27 -9.46 10.10
N GLY A 54 -8.73 -8.75 11.07
CA GLY A 54 -7.28 -8.47 11.11
C GLY A 54 -6.92 -7.47 12.19
N THR A 55 -5.63 -7.12 12.21
CA THR A 55 -5.08 -6.08 13.07
C THR A 55 -4.60 -4.92 12.24
N VAL A 56 -4.72 -3.71 12.78
CA VAL A 56 -4.33 -2.45 12.15
C VAL A 56 -3.70 -1.54 13.20
N GLY A 57 -2.99 -0.52 12.76
CA GLY A 57 -2.40 0.47 13.65
C GLY A 57 -3.29 1.69 13.88
N LYS A 58 -2.76 2.64 14.64
CA LYS A 58 -3.40 3.89 15.07
C LYS A 58 -3.79 4.85 13.94
N ASP A 59 -3.28 4.63 12.75
CA ASP A 59 -3.49 5.45 11.55
C ASP A 59 -4.55 4.87 10.60
N PHE A 60 -5.35 3.89 11.05
CA PHE A 60 -6.34 3.19 10.22
C PHE A 60 -7.67 3.94 10.06
N GLN A 61 -7.87 5.08 10.70
CA GLN A 61 -9.17 5.77 10.76
C GLN A 61 -9.74 6.11 9.38
N GLU A 62 -8.92 6.56 8.44
CA GLU A 62 -9.35 6.88 7.07
C GLU A 62 -9.84 5.63 6.33
N TYR A 63 -9.10 4.53 6.45
CA TYR A 63 -9.51 3.25 5.86
C TYR A 63 -10.79 2.70 6.50
N ARG A 64 -10.91 2.82 7.82
CA ARG A 64 -12.12 2.44 8.56
C ARG A 64 -13.36 3.17 8.03
N GLN A 65 -13.23 4.48 7.80
CA GLN A 65 -14.31 5.28 7.23
C GLN A 65 -14.67 4.83 5.81
N ARG A 66 -13.68 4.48 4.99
CA ARG A 66 -13.93 3.89 3.66
C ARG A 66 -14.72 2.58 3.75
N LEU A 67 -14.36 1.66 4.65
CA LEU A 67 -15.11 0.42 4.83
C LEU A 67 -16.57 0.70 5.17
N ARG A 68 -16.83 1.65 6.06
CA ARG A 68 -18.19 2.08 6.45
C ARG A 68 -18.96 2.69 5.29
N THR A 69 -18.33 3.53 4.47
CA THR A 69 -18.95 4.11 3.28
C THR A 69 -19.34 3.03 2.26
N LEU A 70 -18.62 1.93 2.21
CA LEU A 70 -18.89 0.77 1.37
C LEU A 70 -19.87 -0.22 2.02
N ASP A 71 -20.38 0.08 3.21
CA ASP A 71 -21.23 -0.82 4.01
C ASP A 71 -20.55 -2.19 4.24
N ILE A 72 -19.25 -2.14 4.57
CA ILE A 72 -18.44 -3.30 4.97
C ILE A 72 -18.21 -3.21 6.47
N PRO A 73 -18.66 -4.23 7.26
CA PRO A 73 -18.48 -4.25 8.71
C PRO A 73 -16.99 -4.24 9.10
N ASP A 74 -16.64 -3.50 10.15
CA ASP A 74 -15.26 -3.35 10.64
C ASP A 74 -15.08 -3.81 12.09
N HIS A 75 -16.07 -4.44 12.69
CA HIS A 75 -16.06 -4.78 14.12
C HIS A 75 -15.08 -5.91 14.49
N LEU A 76 -14.59 -6.67 13.50
CA LEU A 76 -13.52 -7.66 13.70
C LEU A 76 -12.12 -7.13 13.30
N VAL A 77 -12.01 -5.85 12.95
CA VAL A 77 -10.74 -5.19 12.70
C VAL A 77 -10.26 -4.55 14.00
N ARG A 78 -9.27 -5.18 14.65
CA ARG A 78 -8.70 -4.73 15.93
C ARG A 78 -7.60 -3.70 15.69
N GLU A 79 -7.70 -2.57 16.37
CA GLU A 79 -6.64 -1.55 16.36
C GLU A 79 -5.62 -1.82 17.47
N LEU A 80 -4.34 -1.70 17.12
CA LEU A 80 -3.19 -1.75 18.02
C LEU A 80 -2.61 -0.33 18.11
N PRO A 81 -2.88 0.42 19.20
CA PRO A 81 -2.59 1.86 19.26
C PRO A 81 -1.09 2.19 19.31
N GLU A 82 -0.26 1.22 19.64
CA GLU A 82 1.20 1.35 19.69
C GLU A 82 1.88 1.16 18.32
N LEU A 83 1.15 0.65 17.32
CA LEU A 83 1.68 0.34 16.00
C LEU A 83 1.11 1.27 14.91
N TYR A 84 1.74 1.24 13.74
CA TYR A 84 1.17 1.75 12.50
C TYR A 84 0.58 0.61 11.68
N THR A 85 -0.40 0.93 10.86
CA THR A 85 -0.96 -0.02 9.90
C THR A 85 0.09 -0.39 8.85
N ALA A 86 0.10 -1.66 8.43
CA ALA A 86 0.98 -2.14 7.37
C ALA A 86 0.90 -1.26 6.12
N GLN A 87 2.05 -0.91 5.58
CA GLN A 87 2.17 0.00 4.44
C GLN A 87 3.13 -0.55 3.39
N CYS A 88 2.82 -0.26 2.15
CA CYS A 88 3.66 -0.58 1.01
C CYS A 88 3.98 0.69 0.23
N THR A 89 5.25 1.01 0.11
CA THR A 89 5.72 2.10 -0.75
C THR A 89 6.25 1.51 -2.04
N ILE A 90 5.65 1.88 -3.17
CA ILE A 90 6.02 1.38 -4.49
C ILE A 90 6.45 2.55 -5.35
N THR A 91 7.67 2.47 -5.88
CA THR A 91 8.17 3.39 -6.91
C THR A 91 8.27 2.63 -8.21
N THR A 92 7.61 3.15 -9.25
CA THR A 92 7.57 2.54 -10.60
C THR A 92 8.28 3.46 -11.58
N ASP A 93 9.14 2.90 -12.42
CA ASP A 93 9.82 3.62 -13.50
C ASP A 93 9.05 3.55 -14.83
N GLN A 94 9.62 4.14 -15.89
CA GLN A 94 8.99 4.17 -17.23
C GLN A 94 8.91 2.79 -17.90
N ASP A 95 9.74 1.84 -17.50
CA ASP A 95 9.72 0.46 -18.02
C ASP A 95 8.82 -0.47 -17.17
N ASN A 96 8.03 0.09 -16.23
CA ASN A 96 7.22 -0.65 -15.24
C ASN A 96 8.02 -1.52 -14.26
N ASN A 97 9.32 -1.27 -14.09
CA ASN A 97 10.07 -1.85 -13.00
C ASN A 97 9.63 -1.23 -11.68
N GLN A 98 9.66 -2.01 -10.60
CA GLN A 98 9.20 -1.56 -9.30
C GLN A 98 10.28 -1.76 -8.24
N ILE A 99 10.45 -0.73 -7.42
CA ILE A 99 11.17 -0.83 -6.15
C ILE A 99 10.12 -0.70 -5.05
N THR A 100 9.99 -1.74 -4.24
CA THR A 100 8.96 -1.85 -3.22
C THR A 100 9.60 -1.93 -1.84
N ALA A 101 9.13 -1.10 -0.91
CA ALA A 101 9.41 -1.21 0.50
C ALA A 101 8.11 -1.51 1.25
N PHE A 102 8.10 -2.57 2.05
CA PHE A 102 6.95 -3.00 2.82
C PHE A 102 7.24 -2.92 4.31
N HIS A 103 6.35 -2.25 5.03
CA HIS A 103 6.30 -2.23 6.49
C HIS A 103 5.10 -3.08 6.94
N PRO A 104 5.32 -4.22 7.63
CA PRO A 104 4.26 -5.12 8.09
C PRO A 104 3.50 -4.59 9.30
#